data_a06cd63a0ba34fcac32a9803755f8c26
#
_entry.id   a06cd63a0ba34fcac32a9803755f8c26
#
_cell.length_a   1.000
_cell.length_b   1.000
_cell.length_c   1.000
_cell.angle_alpha   90.00
_cell.angle_beta   90.00
_cell.angle_gamma   90.00
#
_symmetry.space_group_name_H-M   'P 1'
#
loop_
_entity.id
_entity.type
_entity.pdbx_description
1 polymer ?
#
loop_
_entity_poly.entity_id
_entity_poly.type
_entity_poly.pdbx_seq_one_letter_code
_entity_poly.pdbx_strand_id
1 'polypeptide(L)'
;LSSGDVIHSVWIPNLHGKMDMIPGRVNRQRFVADRAGVLRGQCTEFCGLQHALMAFWTVIHEPPEFDAWAARQRAPVPPPADPTLARGMAVFGEHGCGACHAVRG
;
A
#
# COMPACT_ATOMS: atom_id res chain seq x y z
N LEU A 1 -8.76 -7.59 -5.77
CA LEU A 1 -7.93 -6.86 -6.72
C LEU A 1 -8.81 -6.29 -7.81
N SER A 2 -8.67 -5.02 -8.12
CA SER A 2 -9.36 -4.32 -9.21
C SER A 2 -8.48 -3.18 -9.68
N SER A 3 -8.76 -2.62 -10.85
CA SER A 3 -8.09 -1.44 -11.38
C SER A 3 -9.10 -0.34 -11.65
N GLY A 4 -8.70 0.92 -11.51
CA GLY A 4 -9.49 2.10 -11.82
C GLY A 4 -9.16 2.74 -13.18
N ASP A 5 -8.14 2.22 -13.87
CA ASP A 5 -7.64 2.76 -15.15
C ASP A 5 -7.43 1.68 -16.20
N VAL A 6 -6.23 1.13 -16.35
CA VAL A 6 -5.86 0.07 -17.29
C VAL A 6 -5.69 -1.27 -16.57
N ILE A 7 -5.40 -2.33 -17.30
CA ILE A 7 -5.07 -3.63 -16.69
C ILE A 7 -3.68 -3.54 -16.06
N HIS A 8 -3.58 -4.01 -14.83
CA HIS A 8 -2.35 -4.29 -14.12
C HIS A 8 -2.30 -5.76 -13.74
N SER A 9 -1.18 -6.26 -13.25
CA SER A 9 -1.09 -7.62 -12.69
C SER A 9 -0.24 -7.62 -11.44
N VAL A 10 -0.81 -8.05 -10.32
CA VAL A 10 -0.08 -8.20 -9.05
C VAL A 10 0.72 -9.48 -9.07
N TRP A 11 1.99 -9.38 -8.73
CA TRP A 11 2.86 -10.53 -8.56
C TRP A 11 3.80 -10.34 -7.36
N ILE A 12 3.76 -11.30 -6.46
CA ILE A 12 4.69 -11.44 -5.35
C ILE A 12 5.36 -12.80 -5.50
N PRO A 13 6.53 -12.87 -6.17
CA PRO A 13 7.13 -14.13 -6.61
C PRO A 13 7.28 -15.19 -5.54
N ASN A 14 7.57 -14.78 -4.29
CA ASN A 14 7.79 -15.66 -3.16
C ASN A 14 6.51 -16.11 -2.44
N LEU A 15 5.35 -15.58 -2.81
CA LEU A 15 4.07 -15.91 -2.17
C LEU A 15 3.10 -16.57 -3.13
N HIS A 16 3.01 -16.06 -4.35
CA HIS A 16 1.88 -16.38 -5.20
C HIS A 16 2.20 -16.15 -6.68
N GLY A 17 1.42 -16.81 -7.55
CA GLY A 17 1.38 -16.51 -8.97
C GLY A 17 0.79 -15.14 -9.29
N LYS A 18 0.82 -14.76 -10.56
CA LYS A 18 0.28 -13.50 -11.05
C LYS A 18 -1.25 -13.48 -11.00
N MET A 19 -1.82 -12.30 -10.74
CA MET A 19 -3.25 -12.07 -10.78
C MET A 19 -3.55 -10.72 -11.40
N ASP A 20 -4.30 -10.73 -12.51
CA ASP A 20 -4.68 -9.51 -13.22
C ASP A 20 -5.68 -8.68 -12.44
N MET A 21 -5.48 -7.37 -12.50
CA MET A 21 -6.37 -6.34 -12.00
C MET A 21 -7.06 -5.69 -13.20
N ILE A 22 -8.30 -6.08 -13.44
CA ILE A 22 -9.03 -5.68 -14.64
C ILE A 22 -10.07 -4.61 -14.27
N PRO A 23 -10.14 -3.48 -15.01
CA PRO A 23 -11.17 -2.47 -14.79
C PRO A 23 -12.58 -3.06 -14.83
N GLY A 24 -13.40 -2.66 -13.86
CA GLY A 24 -14.79 -3.14 -13.74
C GLY A 24 -14.95 -4.58 -13.22
N ARG A 25 -13.85 -5.26 -12.91
CA ARG A 25 -13.86 -6.62 -12.38
C ARG A 25 -13.12 -6.72 -11.05
N VAL A 26 -13.68 -7.49 -10.11
CA VAL A 26 -13.02 -7.80 -8.82
C VAL A 26 -12.51 -9.23 -8.86
N ASN A 27 -11.20 -9.40 -8.91
CA ASN A 27 -10.52 -10.68 -8.76
C ASN A 27 -10.14 -10.90 -7.30
N ARG A 28 -10.17 -12.15 -6.84
CA ARG A 28 -9.80 -12.53 -5.48
C ARG A 28 -8.61 -13.48 -5.51
N GLN A 29 -7.61 -13.17 -4.72
CA GLN A 29 -6.42 -13.98 -4.56
C GLN A 29 -6.28 -14.36 -3.09
N ARG A 30 -5.98 -15.62 -2.84
CA ARG A 30 -5.69 -16.12 -1.49
C ARG A 30 -4.31 -16.74 -1.49
N PHE A 31 -3.57 -16.48 -0.45
CA PHE A 31 -2.28 -17.10 -0.20
C PHE A 31 -2.04 -17.22 1.30
N VAL A 32 -1.14 -18.10 1.67
CA VAL A 32 -0.66 -18.24 3.03
C VAL A 32 0.85 -18.03 2.99
N ALA A 33 1.32 -17.13 3.83
CA ALA A 33 2.75 -16.96 4.04
C ALA A 33 3.24 -17.98 5.07
N ASP A 34 4.32 -18.67 4.77
CA ASP A 34 4.91 -19.70 5.61
C ASP A 34 5.96 -19.16 6.60
N ARG A 35 6.34 -17.90 6.45
CA ARG A 35 7.32 -17.21 7.30
C ARG A 35 7.15 -15.70 7.25
N ALA A 36 7.51 -15.03 8.33
CA ALA A 36 7.62 -13.57 8.38
C ALA A 36 8.76 -13.06 7.51
N GLY A 37 8.65 -11.82 7.06
CA GLY A 37 9.67 -11.17 6.25
C GLY A 37 9.14 -10.03 5.39
N VAL A 38 10.02 -9.50 4.55
CA VAL A 38 9.69 -8.43 3.60
C VAL A 38 9.95 -8.94 2.19
N LEU A 39 8.92 -8.93 1.37
CA LEU A 39 8.97 -9.41 0.00
C LEU A 39 8.67 -8.25 -0.96
N ARG A 40 9.28 -8.30 -2.13
CA ARG A 40 8.98 -7.35 -3.19
C ARG A 40 7.88 -7.90 -4.09
N GLY A 41 6.84 -7.10 -4.30
CA GLY A 41 5.86 -7.30 -5.35
C GLY A 41 6.04 -6.29 -6.48
N GLN A 42 5.48 -6.59 -7.65
CA GLN A 42 5.56 -5.72 -8.81
C GLN A 42 4.38 -5.95 -9.75
N CYS A 43 4.12 -4.95 -10.59
CA CYS A 43 3.22 -5.08 -11.72
C CYS A 43 3.87 -5.91 -12.81
N THR A 44 3.14 -6.86 -13.38
CA THR A 44 3.63 -7.76 -14.44
C THR A 44 2.76 -7.73 -15.69
N GLU A 45 1.89 -6.73 -15.82
CA GLU A 45 1.17 -6.39 -17.05
C GLU A 45 1.52 -4.97 -17.45
N PHE A 46 1.92 -4.76 -18.72
CA PHE A 46 2.29 -3.41 -19.17
C PHE A 46 1.12 -2.44 -19.03
N CYS A 47 1.32 -1.41 -18.22
CA CYS A 47 0.28 -0.47 -17.81
C CYS A 47 0.60 1.00 -18.14
N GLY A 48 1.68 1.26 -18.87
CA GLY A 48 2.08 2.61 -19.27
C GLY A 48 3.52 2.96 -18.89
N LEU A 49 3.86 4.25 -18.93
CA LEU A 49 5.24 4.76 -18.77
C LEU A 49 5.89 4.36 -17.44
N GLN A 50 5.12 4.24 -16.37
CA GLN A 50 5.61 3.91 -15.04
C GLN A 50 5.59 2.40 -14.72
N HIS A 51 5.27 1.56 -15.70
CA HIS A 51 5.17 0.11 -15.50
C HIS A 51 6.42 -0.50 -14.83
N ALA A 52 7.60 -0.15 -15.28
CA ALA A 52 8.85 -0.66 -14.73
C ALA A 52 9.12 -0.22 -13.28
N LEU A 53 8.51 0.88 -12.84
CA LEU A 53 8.67 1.45 -11.50
C LEU A 53 7.53 1.07 -10.56
N MET A 54 6.49 0.40 -11.07
CA MET A 54 5.32 -0.01 -10.29
C MET A 54 5.64 -1.25 -9.47
N ALA A 55 6.24 -1.03 -8.33
CA ALA A 55 6.61 -2.05 -7.36
C ALA A 55 6.15 -1.66 -5.95
N PHE A 56 6.03 -2.65 -5.07
CA PHE A 56 5.60 -2.45 -3.69
C PHE A 56 6.26 -3.46 -2.75
N TRP A 57 6.21 -3.17 -1.47
CA TRP A 57 6.69 -4.06 -0.43
C TRP A 57 5.51 -4.76 0.25
N THR A 58 5.65 -6.07 0.43
CA THR A 58 4.74 -6.89 1.21
C THR A 58 5.43 -7.27 2.49
N VAL A 59 4.93 -6.76 3.61
CA VAL A 59 5.46 -7.06 4.93
C VAL A 59 4.62 -8.18 5.55
N ILE A 60 5.25 -9.27 5.88
CA ILE A 60 4.64 -10.42 6.55
C ILE A 60 5.12 -10.38 7.99
N HIS A 61 4.20 -10.21 8.91
CA HIS A 61 4.44 -10.22 10.35
C HIS A 61 4.12 -11.59 10.94
N GLU A 62 4.78 -11.94 12.03
CA GLU A 62 4.25 -12.95 12.93
C GLU A 62 2.90 -12.50 13.52
N PRO A 63 1.97 -13.43 13.87
CA PRO A 63 0.62 -13.03 14.27
C PRO A 63 0.56 -11.97 15.38
N PRO A 64 1.34 -12.02 16.48
CA PRO A 64 1.30 -10.97 17.50
C PRO A 64 1.77 -9.61 17.00
N GLU A 65 2.75 -9.59 16.09
CA GLU A 65 3.26 -8.36 15.48
C GLU A 65 2.24 -7.74 14.53
N PHE A 66 1.54 -8.58 13.76
CA PHE A 66 0.45 -8.14 12.90
C PHE A 66 -0.69 -7.51 13.72
N ASP A 67 -1.10 -8.16 14.81
CA ASP A 67 -2.15 -7.62 15.68
C ASP A 67 -1.77 -6.26 16.28
N ALA A 68 -0.53 -6.12 16.74
CA ALA A 68 -0.01 -4.87 17.25
C ALA A 68 0.06 -3.78 16.15
N TRP A 69 0.52 -4.13 14.96
CA TRP A 69 0.53 -3.25 13.81
C TRP A 69 -0.90 -2.81 13.43
N ALA A 70 -1.82 -3.76 13.32
CA ALA A 70 -3.22 -3.48 12.97
C ALA A 70 -3.90 -2.58 14.01
N ALA A 71 -3.61 -2.79 15.30
CA ALA A 71 -4.11 -1.93 16.37
C ALA A 71 -3.59 -0.50 16.21
N ARG A 72 -2.29 -0.32 15.95
CA ARG A 72 -1.72 1.01 15.67
C ARG A 72 -2.32 1.65 14.42
N GLN A 73 -2.63 0.86 13.36
CA GLN A 73 -3.25 1.42 12.15
C GLN A 73 -4.67 1.92 12.38
N ARG A 74 -5.41 1.34 13.32
CA ARG A 74 -6.78 1.76 13.68
C ARG A 74 -6.82 2.88 14.70
N ALA A 75 -5.74 3.08 15.46
CA ALA A 75 -5.71 4.12 16.48
C ALA A 75 -5.75 5.51 15.84
N PRO A 76 -6.52 6.45 16.41
CA PRO A 76 -6.43 7.85 16.01
C PRO A 76 -5.00 8.36 16.19
N VAL A 77 -4.54 9.16 15.24
CA VAL A 77 -3.26 9.84 15.38
C VAL A 77 -3.52 11.21 16.02
N PRO A 78 -2.96 11.49 17.20
CA PRO A 78 -3.15 12.79 17.82
C PRO A 78 -2.47 13.88 16.97
N PRO A 79 -2.99 15.12 17.00
CA PRO A 79 -2.31 16.24 16.36
C PRO A 79 -0.86 16.34 16.87
N PRO A 80 0.09 16.73 16.01
CA PRO A 80 1.48 16.84 16.42
C PRO A 80 1.64 17.90 17.49
N ALA A 81 2.28 17.53 18.62
CA ALA A 81 2.59 18.46 19.70
C ALA A 81 3.79 19.37 19.36
N ASP A 82 4.67 18.92 18.48
CA ASP A 82 5.81 19.73 18.01
C ASP A 82 5.32 20.83 17.04
N PRO A 83 5.64 22.11 17.32
CA PRO A 83 5.21 23.23 16.49
C PRO A 83 5.70 23.12 15.03
N THR A 84 6.87 22.56 14.79
CA THR A 84 7.43 22.38 13.44
C THR A 84 6.61 21.37 12.65
N LEU A 85 6.24 20.26 13.30
CA LEU A 85 5.37 19.24 12.67
C LEU A 85 3.96 19.77 12.44
N ALA A 86 3.42 20.54 13.40
CA ALA A 86 2.12 21.20 13.24
C ALA A 86 2.14 22.19 12.06
N ARG A 87 3.21 22.97 11.91
CA ARG A 87 3.39 23.85 10.76
C ARG A 87 3.50 23.05 9.45
N GLY A 88 4.25 21.93 9.44
CA GLY A 88 4.34 21.04 8.28
C GLY A 88 2.98 20.48 7.86
N MET A 89 2.16 20.11 8.82
CA MET A 89 0.80 19.64 8.57
C MET A 89 -0.10 20.72 7.96
N ALA A 90 0.01 21.96 8.45
CA ALA A 90 -0.70 23.10 7.86
C ALA A 90 -0.28 23.34 6.39
N VAL A 91 1.03 23.40 6.14
CA VAL A 91 1.60 23.56 4.78
C VAL A 91 1.15 22.45 3.85
N PHE A 92 1.12 21.20 4.32
CA PHE A 92 0.62 20.06 3.55
C PHE A 92 -0.84 20.28 3.07
N GLY A 93 -1.69 20.81 3.96
CA GLY A 93 -3.09 21.14 3.62
C GLY A 93 -3.18 22.35 2.68
N GLU A 94 -2.48 23.45 2.99
CA GLU A 94 -2.47 24.70 2.22
C GLU A 94 -2.04 24.50 0.76
N HIS A 95 -1.09 23.61 0.52
CA HIS A 95 -0.58 23.29 -0.82
C HIS A 95 -1.32 22.16 -1.54
N GLY A 96 -2.41 21.65 -0.97
CA GLY A 96 -3.24 20.64 -1.62
C GLY A 96 -2.55 19.27 -1.80
N CYS A 97 -1.48 18.99 -1.06
CA CYS A 97 -0.73 17.75 -1.18
C CYS A 97 -1.59 16.51 -0.88
N GLY A 98 -2.65 16.68 -0.08
CA GLY A 98 -3.62 15.65 0.24
C GLY A 98 -4.43 15.11 -0.95
N ALA A 99 -4.41 15.80 -2.11
CA ALA A 99 -5.05 15.32 -3.33
C ALA A 99 -4.38 14.04 -3.89
N CYS A 100 -3.07 13.86 -3.62
CA CYS A 100 -2.30 12.71 -4.10
C CYS A 100 -1.66 11.91 -2.96
N HIS A 101 -1.48 12.52 -1.79
CA HIS A 101 -0.79 11.90 -0.67
C HIS A 101 -1.73 11.80 0.55
N ALA A 102 -1.74 10.62 1.17
CA ALA A 102 -2.40 10.43 2.46
C ALA A 102 -1.36 10.56 3.58
N VAL A 103 -1.62 11.43 4.53
CA VAL A 103 -0.91 11.48 5.80
C VAL A 103 -1.81 10.84 6.84
N ARG A 104 -1.26 9.94 7.62
CA ARG A 104 -1.98 9.33 8.70
C ARG A 104 -2.19 10.36 9.82
N GLY A 105 -3.44 10.66 10.11
CA GLY A 105 -3.83 11.62 11.13
C GLY A 105 -5.30 11.47 11.48
#